data_71fe1ad76d565faab33bab9f54322e1a
#
_entry.id   71fe1ad76d565faab33bab9f54322e1a
#
_cell.length_a   1.000
_cell.length_b   1.000
_cell.length_c   1.000
_cell.angle_alpha   90.00
_cell.angle_beta   90.00
_cell.angle_gamma   90.00
#
_symmetry.space_group_name_H-M   'P 1'
#
loop_
_entity.id
_entity.type
_entity.pdbx_description
1 polymer ?
#
loop_
_entity_poly.entity_id
_entity_poly.type
_entity_poly.pdbx_seq_one_letter_code
_entity_poly.pdbx_strand_id
1 'polypeptide(L)'
;MSETDIDTVFLEFCNKYSLDTAWKNISSTLRAFLVHPSVKKLDKVDGNSICVNNGIINLNTGDMTVHTPDLFYDSCVNVNYDKSVGMACPVFLKYLEHTFNKDEKTIGNVIRLGGYLMDTSCKAKKMFMFDGPGGSGKSTLIDTFSMFFIESMDSRNQITSLSLEELAGNGFDKALLINSRLNTCAETKKGFLDAEEIKKI
;
A
#
# COMPACT_ATOMS: atom_id res chain seq x y z
N MET A 1 10.15 -5.11 10.85
CA MET A 1 11.13 -6.12 11.31
C MET A 1 11.96 -6.50 10.10
N SER A 2 13.28 -6.38 10.15
CA SER A 2 14.16 -6.84 9.07
C SER A 2 14.16 -8.38 9.01
N GLU A 3 14.56 -8.96 7.86
CA GLU A 3 14.71 -10.42 7.72
C GLU A 3 15.62 -11.00 8.83
N THR A 4 16.68 -10.27 9.18
CA THR A 4 17.60 -10.59 10.29
C THR A 4 16.90 -10.64 11.66
N ASP A 5 15.89 -9.82 11.89
CA ASP A 5 15.15 -9.80 13.15
C ASP A 5 14.26 -11.02 13.29
N ILE A 6 13.65 -11.47 12.20
CA ILE A 6 12.79 -12.67 12.17
C ILE A 6 13.62 -13.91 12.44
N ASP A 7 14.78 -14.03 11.77
CA ASP A 7 15.69 -15.14 11.97
C ASP A 7 16.20 -15.23 13.40
N THR A 8 16.54 -14.08 14.01
CA THR A 8 16.97 -14.01 15.40
C THR A 8 15.87 -14.49 16.36
N VAL A 9 14.66 -13.99 16.22
CA VAL A 9 13.51 -14.38 17.05
C VAL A 9 13.19 -15.86 16.87
N PHE A 10 13.27 -16.37 15.64
CA PHE A 10 13.05 -17.78 15.34
C PHE A 10 14.12 -18.68 15.98
N LEU A 11 15.40 -18.29 15.89
CA LEU A 11 16.49 -19.02 16.52
C LEU A 11 16.39 -19.03 18.07
N GLU A 12 16.03 -17.90 18.66
CA GLU A 12 15.78 -17.83 20.11
C GLU A 12 14.63 -18.74 20.54
N PHE A 13 13.54 -18.79 19.77
CA PHE A 13 12.44 -19.71 19.99
C PHE A 13 12.91 -21.17 19.90
N CYS A 14 13.65 -21.53 18.85
CA CYS A 14 14.17 -22.89 18.68
C CYS A 14 15.07 -23.31 19.84
N ASN A 15 15.97 -22.43 20.28
CA ASN A 15 16.87 -22.69 21.40
C ASN A 15 16.08 -22.86 22.72
N LYS A 16 15.10 -21.99 22.98
CA LYS A 16 14.27 -22.04 24.19
C LYS A 16 13.50 -23.37 24.34
N TYR A 17 13.04 -23.93 23.22
CA TYR A 17 12.23 -25.16 23.21
C TYR A 17 13.00 -26.38 22.73
N SER A 18 14.35 -26.29 22.64
CA SER A 18 15.23 -27.39 22.20
C SER A 18 14.81 -28.02 20.88
N LEU A 19 14.36 -27.20 19.93
CA LEU A 19 13.92 -27.65 18.62
C LEU A 19 15.10 -27.86 17.68
N ASP A 20 15.04 -28.91 16.86
CA ASP A 20 16.07 -29.17 15.85
C ASP A 20 16.00 -28.14 14.71
N THR A 21 17.08 -27.39 14.56
CA THR A 21 17.25 -26.37 13.51
C THR A 21 17.91 -26.90 12.24
N ALA A 22 18.13 -28.23 12.14
CA ALA A 22 18.66 -28.81 10.91
C ALA A 22 17.75 -28.48 9.71
N TRP A 23 18.35 -28.11 8.59
CA TRP A 23 17.64 -27.65 7.39
C TRP A 23 16.51 -28.61 6.94
N LYS A 24 16.72 -29.92 7.05
CA LYS A 24 15.71 -30.94 6.72
C LYS A 24 14.45 -30.91 7.61
N ASN A 25 14.54 -30.28 8.80
CA ASN A 25 13.45 -30.21 9.77
C ASN A 25 12.83 -28.80 9.89
N ILE A 26 13.32 -27.82 9.14
CA ILE A 26 12.88 -26.43 9.20
C ILE A 26 11.37 -26.29 9.02
N SER A 27 10.76 -27.00 8.07
CA SER A 27 9.32 -26.87 7.83
C SER A 27 8.47 -27.36 9.01
N SER A 28 8.89 -28.43 9.68
CA SER A 28 8.19 -28.94 10.88
C SER A 28 8.41 -28.03 12.09
N THR A 29 9.63 -27.50 12.24
CA THR A 29 9.99 -26.54 13.29
C THR A 29 9.24 -25.23 13.11
N LEU A 30 9.15 -24.72 11.89
CA LEU A 30 8.37 -23.51 11.56
C LEU A 30 6.87 -23.70 11.84
N ARG A 31 6.31 -24.88 11.53
CA ARG A 31 4.93 -25.21 11.88
C ARG A 31 4.72 -25.23 13.40
N ALA A 32 5.63 -25.86 14.16
CA ALA A 32 5.58 -25.86 15.62
C ALA A 32 5.64 -24.45 16.19
N PHE A 33 6.49 -23.57 15.62
CA PHE A 33 6.55 -22.16 15.98
C PHE A 33 5.22 -21.45 15.75
N LEU A 34 4.63 -21.58 14.54
CA LEU A 34 3.39 -20.88 14.17
C LEU A 34 2.16 -21.33 14.97
N VAL A 35 2.13 -22.56 15.49
CA VAL A 35 1.02 -23.06 16.31
C VAL A 35 1.27 -22.94 17.82
N HIS A 36 2.47 -22.51 18.22
CA HIS A 36 2.81 -22.40 19.65
C HIS A 36 1.90 -21.37 20.35
N PRO A 37 1.37 -21.67 21.55
CA PRO A 37 0.44 -20.76 22.26
C PRO A 37 1.00 -19.37 22.55
N SER A 38 2.32 -19.22 22.60
CA SER A 38 2.97 -17.91 22.78
C SER A 38 3.01 -17.06 21.53
N VAL A 39 2.73 -17.63 20.35
CA VAL A 39 2.65 -16.88 19.09
C VAL A 39 1.25 -16.31 18.97
N LYS A 40 1.12 -15.01 19.22
CA LYS A 40 -0.14 -14.29 19.10
C LYS A 40 -0.50 -14.15 17.61
N LYS A 41 -1.64 -14.70 17.20
CA LYS A 41 -2.23 -14.35 15.91
C LYS A 41 -2.84 -12.96 16.07
N LEU A 42 -2.34 -12.02 15.30
CA LEU A 42 -2.92 -10.68 15.25
C LEU A 42 -3.97 -10.66 14.14
N ASP A 43 -5.14 -10.15 14.46
CA ASP A 43 -6.17 -9.92 13.46
C ASP A 43 -5.76 -8.74 12.58
N LYS A 44 -6.00 -8.88 11.27
CA LYS A 44 -5.80 -7.78 10.35
C LYS A 44 -6.78 -6.66 10.71
N VAL A 45 -6.28 -5.45 10.79
CA VAL A 45 -7.10 -4.29 11.16
C VAL A 45 -8.13 -4.00 10.06
N ASP A 46 -9.34 -3.62 10.47
CA ASP A 46 -10.39 -3.17 9.56
C ASP A 46 -9.92 -1.99 8.70
N GLY A 47 -10.40 -1.94 7.44
CA GLY A 47 -10.08 -0.87 6.48
C GLY A 47 -10.49 0.55 6.89
N ASN A 48 -10.95 0.75 8.13
CA ASN A 48 -11.35 2.05 8.67
C ASN A 48 -10.21 2.82 9.36
N SER A 49 -9.00 2.30 9.33
CA SER A 49 -7.84 2.97 9.91
C SER A 49 -6.59 2.78 9.07
N ILE A 50 -5.69 3.75 9.12
CA ILE A 50 -4.40 3.72 8.43
C ILE A 50 -3.26 3.95 9.42
N CYS A 51 -2.17 3.22 9.21
CA CYS A 51 -0.92 3.43 9.90
C CYS A 51 -0.12 4.52 9.21
N VAL A 52 0.37 5.48 9.99
CA VAL A 52 1.28 6.56 9.57
C VAL A 52 2.50 6.59 10.48
N ASN A 53 3.55 7.33 10.14
CA ASN A 53 4.80 7.29 10.90
C ASN A 53 4.64 7.63 12.38
N ASN A 54 3.72 8.50 12.75
CA ASN A 54 3.53 8.96 14.12
C ASN A 54 2.26 8.41 14.81
N GLY A 55 1.55 7.45 14.22
CA GLY A 55 0.38 6.85 14.86
C GLY A 55 -0.56 6.13 13.91
N ILE A 56 -1.76 5.91 14.39
CA ILE A 56 -2.85 5.24 13.69
C ILE A 56 -4.02 6.22 13.58
N ILE A 57 -4.48 6.49 12.37
CA ILE A 57 -5.58 7.42 12.10
C ILE A 57 -6.87 6.61 11.87
N ASN A 58 -7.92 6.96 12.59
CA ASN A 58 -9.26 6.48 12.30
C ASN A 58 -9.85 7.31 11.15
N LEU A 59 -10.16 6.67 10.02
CA LEU A 59 -10.66 7.35 8.81
C LEU A 59 -12.07 7.96 8.98
N ASN A 60 -12.86 7.45 9.92
CA ASN A 60 -14.22 7.96 10.15
C ASN A 60 -14.22 9.23 11.01
N THR A 61 -13.30 9.34 11.99
CA THR A 61 -13.28 10.45 12.93
C THR A 61 -12.12 11.43 12.68
N GLY A 62 -11.09 11.00 11.98
CA GLY A 62 -9.84 11.76 11.80
C GLY A 62 -9.00 11.83 13.08
N ASP A 63 -9.31 11.04 14.10
CA ASP A 63 -8.55 11.00 15.32
C ASP A 63 -7.34 10.08 15.19
N MET A 64 -6.25 10.44 15.83
CA MET A 64 -5.02 9.68 15.85
C MET A 64 -4.77 9.08 17.23
N THR A 65 -4.35 7.83 17.24
CA THR A 65 -3.88 7.10 18.41
C THR A 65 -2.42 6.70 18.25
N VAL A 66 -1.70 6.44 19.32
CA VAL A 66 -0.34 5.94 19.28
C VAL A 66 -0.30 4.51 18.73
N HIS A 67 0.83 4.11 18.18
CA HIS A 67 1.05 2.73 17.79
C HIS A 67 0.89 1.78 18.98
N THR A 68 0.24 0.65 18.73
CA THR A 68 0.07 -0.41 19.72
C THR A 68 0.45 -1.76 19.12
N PRO A 69 1.12 -2.64 19.88
CA PRO A 69 1.45 -3.99 19.42
C PRO A 69 0.23 -4.91 19.28
N ASP A 70 -0.94 -4.47 19.74
CA ASP A 70 -2.20 -5.24 19.62
C ASP A 70 -2.83 -5.15 18.24
N LEU A 71 -2.45 -4.16 17.44
CA LEU A 71 -2.95 -3.94 16.08
C LEU A 71 -1.85 -4.24 15.06
N PHE A 72 -2.18 -5.08 14.09
CA PHE A 72 -1.26 -5.43 13.02
C PHE A 72 -1.61 -4.70 11.72
N TYR A 73 -0.68 -3.87 11.26
CA TYR A 73 -0.74 -3.23 9.95
C TYR A 73 0.33 -3.82 9.06
N ASP A 74 -0.07 -4.30 7.89
CA ASP A 74 0.84 -4.83 6.86
C ASP A 74 1.51 -3.74 6.02
N SER A 75 1.13 -2.49 6.24
CA SER A 75 1.66 -1.34 5.53
C SER A 75 1.49 -0.05 6.34
N CYS A 76 2.42 0.87 6.16
CA CYS A 76 2.41 2.19 6.79
C CYS A 76 2.57 3.25 5.70
N VAL A 77 1.81 4.33 5.76
CA VAL A 77 1.97 5.47 4.87
C VAL A 77 3.08 6.35 5.40
N ASN A 78 4.06 6.68 4.57
CA ASN A 78 5.26 7.42 4.98
C ASN A 78 4.97 8.92 5.15
N VAL A 79 4.09 9.26 6.09
CA VAL A 79 3.77 10.64 6.45
C VAL A 79 3.59 10.77 7.95
N ASN A 80 3.86 11.97 8.47
CA ASN A 80 3.43 12.38 9.80
C ASN A 80 2.08 13.11 9.68
N TYR A 81 1.09 12.61 10.41
CA TYR A 81 -0.21 13.26 10.46
C TYR A 81 -0.22 14.34 11.55
N ASP A 82 -0.66 15.53 11.17
CA ASP A 82 -0.89 16.64 12.09
C ASP A 82 -2.27 17.27 11.79
N LYS A 83 -3.23 17.02 12.68
CA LYS A 83 -4.59 17.54 12.54
C LYS A 83 -4.64 19.08 12.58
N SER A 84 -3.64 19.73 13.18
CA SER A 84 -3.59 21.19 13.30
C SER A 84 -3.25 21.90 11.98
N VAL A 85 -2.54 21.24 11.09
CA VAL A 85 -2.14 21.79 9.78
C VAL A 85 -3.35 21.92 8.85
N GLY A 86 -4.41 21.16 9.07
CA GLY A 86 -5.60 21.18 8.25
C GLY A 86 -5.31 20.80 6.79
N MET A 87 -6.07 21.37 5.85
CA MET A 87 -5.91 21.15 4.40
C MET A 87 -4.92 22.11 3.76
N ALA A 88 -3.94 22.64 4.51
CA ALA A 88 -3.00 23.62 4.04
C ALA A 88 -1.88 22.99 3.18
N CYS A 89 -2.16 22.71 1.92
CA CYS A 89 -1.16 22.33 0.92
C CYS A 89 -1.20 23.27 -0.30
N PRO A 90 -0.85 24.55 -0.13
CA PRO A 90 -1.08 25.59 -1.14
C PRO A 90 -0.35 25.33 -2.45
N VAL A 91 0.83 24.73 -2.40
CA VAL A 91 1.61 24.39 -3.61
C VAL A 91 0.90 23.33 -4.43
N PHE A 92 0.42 22.27 -3.80
CA PHE A 92 -0.30 21.19 -4.46
C PHE A 92 -1.64 21.66 -5.01
N LEU A 93 -2.39 22.44 -4.24
CA LEU A 93 -3.66 23.01 -4.71
C LEU A 93 -3.47 23.92 -5.91
N LYS A 94 -2.47 24.80 -5.89
CA LYS A 94 -2.13 25.67 -7.02
C LYS A 94 -1.72 24.85 -8.26
N TYR A 95 -0.98 23.77 -8.08
CA TYR A 95 -0.65 22.84 -9.15
C TYR A 95 -1.91 22.21 -9.75
N LEU A 96 -2.85 21.74 -8.93
CA LEU A 96 -4.11 21.17 -9.40
C LEU A 96 -4.96 22.21 -10.15
N GLU A 97 -5.07 23.43 -9.63
CA GLU A 97 -5.78 24.53 -10.28
C GLU A 97 -5.21 24.82 -11.67
N HIS A 98 -3.90 24.84 -11.79
CA HIS A 98 -3.23 25.08 -13.08
C HIS A 98 -3.45 23.90 -14.04
N THR A 99 -3.26 22.66 -13.57
CA THR A 99 -3.34 21.44 -14.38
C THR A 99 -4.76 21.20 -14.91
N PHE A 100 -5.78 21.46 -14.09
CA PHE A 100 -7.18 21.23 -14.41
C PHE A 100 -7.97 22.50 -14.72
N ASN A 101 -7.31 23.58 -15.09
CA ASN A 101 -7.94 24.85 -15.47
C ASN A 101 -9.00 25.35 -14.45
N LYS A 102 -8.73 25.15 -13.16
CA LYS A 102 -9.64 25.50 -12.05
C LYS A 102 -10.99 24.78 -12.08
N ASP A 103 -11.08 23.64 -12.76
CA ASP A 103 -12.29 22.81 -12.68
C ASP A 103 -12.38 22.15 -11.29
N GLU A 104 -13.15 22.76 -10.40
CA GLU A 104 -13.34 22.33 -9.02
C GLU A 104 -13.83 20.88 -8.91
N LYS A 105 -14.66 20.43 -9.86
CA LYS A 105 -15.18 19.07 -9.87
C LYS A 105 -14.06 18.05 -10.12
N THR A 106 -13.23 18.31 -11.11
CA THR A 106 -12.09 17.44 -11.43
C THR A 106 -11.06 17.47 -10.31
N ILE A 107 -10.74 18.66 -9.78
CA ILE A 107 -9.82 18.81 -8.64
C ILE A 107 -10.35 18.04 -7.44
N GLY A 108 -11.64 18.17 -7.11
CA GLY A 108 -12.27 17.41 -6.03
C GLY A 108 -12.21 15.89 -6.23
N ASN A 109 -12.33 15.42 -7.47
CA ASN A 109 -12.19 13.99 -7.78
C ASN A 109 -10.74 13.50 -7.59
N VAL A 110 -9.76 14.30 -7.97
CA VAL A 110 -8.33 13.98 -7.78
C VAL A 110 -7.97 13.92 -6.31
N ILE A 111 -8.48 14.83 -5.48
CA ILE A 111 -8.29 14.79 -4.03
C ILE A 111 -8.93 13.53 -3.42
N ARG A 112 -10.16 13.18 -3.87
CA ARG A 112 -10.82 11.93 -3.45
C ARG A 112 -10.05 10.69 -3.87
N LEU A 113 -9.42 10.71 -5.06
CA LEU A 113 -8.53 9.63 -5.48
C LEU A 113 -7.37 9.45 -4.50
N GLY A 114 -6.72 10.55 -4.07
CA GLY A 114 -5.68 10.49 -3.04
C GLY A 114 -6.19 9.83 -1.75
N GLY A 115 -7.37 10.20 -1.27
CA GLY A 115 -8.01 9.55 -0.11
C GLY A 115 -8.33 8.07 -0.35
N TYR A 116 -8.79 7.72 -1.55
CA TYR A 116 -9.07 6.33 -1.92
C TYR A 116 -7.82 5.44 -1.93
N LEU A 117 -6.68 5.96 -2.35
CA LEU A 117 -5.40 5.23 -2.32
C LEU A 117 -4.95 4.93 -0.88
N MET A 118 -5.38 5.70 0.11
CA MET A 118 -5.11 5.46 1.52
C MET A 118 -6.01 4.35 2.12
N ASP A 119 -7.20 4.11 1.54
CA ASP A 119 -8.13 3.08 2.01
C ASP A 119 -7.65 1.68 1.59
N THR A 120 -7.42 0.82 2.58
CA THR A 120 -6.97 -0.56 2.35
C THR A 120 -8.08 -1.50 1.90
N SER A 121 -9.32 -1.06 1.96
CA SER A 121 -10.49 -1.91 1.70
C SER A 121 -10.71 -2.21 0.21
N CYS A 122 -10.15 -1.40 -0.69
CA CYS A 122 -10.30 -1.50 -2.15
C CYS A 122 -11.76 -1.67 -2.63
N LYS A 123 -12.74 -1.20 -1.84
CA LYS A 123 -14.19 -1.43 -2.06
C LYS A 123 -14.69 -0.94 -3.40
N ALA A 124 -14.11 0.13 -3.93
CA ALA A 124 -14.58 0.73 -5.16
C ALA A 124 -14.16 -0.07 -6.42
N LYS A 125 -13.09 -0.86 -6.38
CA LYS A 125 -12.56 -1.63 -7.53
C LYS A 125 -12.49 -0.75 -8.80
N LYS A 126 -11.75 0.36 -8.73
CA LYS A 126 -11.68 1.36 -9.80
C LYS A 126 -10.27 1.43 -10.39
N MET A 127 -10.24 1.60 -11.70
CA MET A 127 -9.07 2.03 -12.45
C MET A 127 -9.25 3.50 -12.84
N PHE A 128 -8.18 4.27 -12.77
CA PHE A 128 -8.17 5.69 -13.13
C PHE A 128 -7.28 5.90 -14.35
N MET A 129 -7.81 6.61 -15.35
CA MET A 129 -7.08 6.94 -16.56
C MET A 129 -6.89 8.45 -16.63
N PHE A 130 -5.63 8.87 -16.77
CA PHE A 130 -5.26 10.26 -16.98
C PHE A 130 -4.96 10.47 -18.46
N ASP A 131 -5.83 11.18 -19.15
CA ASP A 131 -5.64 11.56 -20.56
C ASP A 131 -5.29 13.05 -20.68
N GLY A 132 -4.46 13.38 -21.66
CA GLY A 132 -4.06 14.75 -21.93
C GLY A 132 -2.74 14.84 -22.69
N PRO A 133 -2.38 16.03 -23.19
CA PRO A 133 -1.16 16.25 -23.97
C PRO A 133 0.10 16.01 -23.17
N GLY A 134 1.23 15.83 -23.85
CA GLY A 134 2.55 15.78 -23.24
C GLY A 134 2.82 17.03 -22.39
N GLY A 135 3.48 16.90 -21.25
CA GLY A 135 3.78 18.01 -20.36
C GLY A 135 2.61 18.56 -19.54
N SER A 136 1.42 17.92 -19.57
CA SER A 136 0.25 18.37 -18.80
C SER A 136 0.29 18.03 -17.30
N GLY A 137 1.38 17.50 -16.78
CA GLY A 137 1.55 17.21 -15.36
C GLY A 137 1.06 15.82 -14.90
N LYS A 138 0.61 14.94 -15.79
CA LYS A 138 0.11 13.60 -15.42
C LYS A 138 1.11 12.78 -14.59
N SER A 139 2.35 12.69 -15.05
CA SER A 139 3.41 11.97 -14.34
C SER A 139 3.69 12.59 -12.99
N THR A 140 3.76 13.92 -12.90
CA THR A 140 3.93 14.65 -11.64
C THR A 140 2.84 14.31 -10.62
N LEU A 141 1.58 14.15 -11.06
CA LEU A 141 0.48 13.76 -10.19
C LEU A 141 0.65 12.33 -9.68
N ILE A 142 0.98 11.39 -10.58
CA ILE A 142 1.21 9.99 -10.24
C ILE A 142 2.38 9.88 -9.27
N ASP A 143 3.48 10.57 -9.55
CA ASP A 143 4.68 10.58 -8.69
C ASP A 143 4.34 11.16 -7.30
N THR A 144 3.53 12.22 -7.23
CA THR A 144 3.08 12.81 -5.96
C THR A 144 2.30 11.79 -5.12
N PHE A 145 1.37 11.05 -5.72
CA PHE A 145 0.66 9.99 -4.99
C PHE A 145 1.57 8.83 -4.62
N SER A 146 2.52 8.49 -5.47
CA SER A 146 3.49 7.42 -5.21
C SER A 146 4.36 7.73 -3.99
N MET A 147 4.70 9.00 -3.74
CA MET A 147 5.54 9.39 -2.59
C MET A 147 4.96 8.99 -1.23
N PHE A 148 3.63 8.83 -1.11
CA PHE A 148 3.01 8.36 0.13
C PHE A 148 3.37 6.91 0.48
N PHE A 149 3.77 6.11 -0.51
CA PHE A 149 4.01 4.68 -0.38
C PHE A 149 5.48 4.29 -0.58
N ILE A 150 6.33 5.24 -0.97
CA ILE A 150 7.78 5.04 -1.06
C ILE A 150 8.36 5.06 0.36
N GLU A 151 9.28 4.15 0.65
CA GLU A 151 10.02 4.10 1.92
C GLU A 151 9.14 3.84 3.17
N SER A 152 8.08 3.04 3.04
CA SER A 152 7.50 2.49 4.27
C SER A 152 8.56 1.62 4.97
N MET A 153 8.53 1.56 6.30
CA MET A 153 9.46 0.76 7.12
C MET A 153 9.47 -0.74 6.78
N ASP A 154 8.51 -1.17 5.99
CA ASP A 154 8.45 -2.52 5.44
C ASP A 154 9.02 -2.49 4.01
N SER A 155 10.06 -3.27 3.77
CA SER A 155 10.78 -3.40 2.48
C SER A 155 9.91 -3.94 1.31
N ARG A 156 8.62 -4.10 1.53
CA ARG A 156 7.67 -4.53 0.49
C ARG A 156 7.31 -3.35 -0.41
N ASN A 157 7.53 -3.50 -1.70
CA ASN A 157 7.11 -2.52 -2.70
C ASN A 157 5.59 -2.33 -2.65
N GLN A 158 5.15 -1.21 -2.09
CA GLN A 158 3.73 -0.83 -2.11
C GLN A 158 3.30 -0.23 -3.46
N ILE A 159 4.26 -0.01 -4.36
CA ILE A 159 4.03 0.51 -5.70
C ILE A 159 4.55 -0.50 -6.71
N THR A 160 3.74 -0.78 -7.71
CA THR A 160 4.10 -1.57 -8.87
C THR A 160 3.89 -0.77 -10.15
N SER A 161 4.57 -1.18 -11.22
CA SER A 161 4.47 -0.53 -12.54
C SER A 161 4.20 -1.56 -13.63
N LEU A 162 3.25 -2.45 -13.37
CA LEU A 162 2.87 -3.49 -14.31
C LEU A 162 1.97 -2.91 -15.40
N SER A 163 2.32 -3.19 -16.64
CA SER A 163 1.50 -2.86 -17.80
C SER A 163 0.20 -3.68 -17.83
N LEU A 164 -0.79 -3.23 -18.59
CA LEU A 164 -2.03 -4.01 -18.77
C LEU A 164 -1.77 -5.36 -19.43
N GLU A 165 -0.74 -5.46 -20.29
CA GLU A 165 -0.33 -6.71 -20.93
C GLU A 165 0.22 -7.72 -19.91
N GLU A 166 1.07 -7.27 -18.98
CA GLU A 166 1.59 -8.09 -17.89
C GLU A 166 0.48 -8.52 -16.94
N LEU A 167 -0.46 -7.62 -16.64
CA LEU A 167 -1.64 -7.93 -15.83
C LEU A 167 -2.58 -8.94 -16.50
N ALA A 168 -2.72 -8.90 -17.82
CA ALA A 168 -3.49 -9.89 -18.58
C ALA A 168 -2.75 -11.22 -18.78
N GLY A 169 -1.42 -11.22 -18.61
CA GLY A 169 -0.53 -12.37 -18.81
C GLY A 169 -0.52 -13.39 -17.66
N ASN A 170 0.65 -13.97 -17.43
CA ASN A 170 0.86 -15.04 -16.48
C ASN A 170 0.67 -14.60 -15.02
N GLY A 171 0.16 -15.50 -14.18
CA GLY A 171 -0.15 -15.23 -12.77
C GLY A 171 1.04 -14.83 -11.88
N PHE A 172 2.29 -14.98 -12.34
CA PHE A 172 3.47 -14.55 -11.60
C PHE A 172 3.53 -13.03 -11.42
N ASP A 173 3.23 -12.27 -12.48
CA ASP A 173 3.25 -10.80 -12.42
C ASP A 173 2.13 -10.29 -11.51
N LYS A 174 0.96 -10.94 -11.54
CA LYS A 174 -0.17 -10.63 -10.64
C LYS A 174 0.18 -10.84 -9.15
N ALA A 175 1.10 -11.75 -8.83
CA ALA A 175 1.54 -11.96 -7.45
C ALA A 175 2.22 -10.71 -6.87
N LEU A 176 2.82 -9.87 -7.69
CA LEU A 176 3.42 -8.60 -7.26
C LEU A 176 2.38 -7.60 -6.74
N LEU A 177 1.10 -7.75 -7.15
CA LEU A 177 0.02 -6.87 -6.70
C LEU A 177 -0.46 -7.18 -5.28
N ILE A 178 -0.16 -8.34 -4.71
CA ILE A 178 -0.72 -8.81 -3.43
C ILE A 178 -0.51 -7.81 -2.29
N ASN A 179 0.63 -7.11 -2.28
CA ASN A 179 0.95 -6.09 -1.27
C ASN A 179 1.04 -4.68 -1.86
N SER A 180 0.70 -4.50 -3.15
CA SER A 180 0.75 -3.20 -3.80
C SER A 180 -0.47 -2.36 -3.45
N ARG A 181 -0.24 -1.09 -3.15
CA ARG A 181 -1.28 -0.07 -2.94
C ARG A 181 -1.63 0.65 -4.22
N LEU A 182 -0.66 0.77 -5.10
CA LEU A 182 -0.79 1.50 -6.34
C LEU A 182 -0.04 0.75 -7.43
N ASN A 183 -0.74 0.35 -8.48
CA ASN A 183 -0.12 -0.05 -9.72
C ASN A 183 -0.25 1.09 -10.74
N THR A 184 0.86 1.51 -11.31
CA THR A 184 0.90 2.56 -12.34
C THR A 184 1.27 1.95 -13.68
N CYS A 185 0.62 2.42 -14.75
CA CYS A 185 0.97 2.06 -16.12
C CYS A 185 1.15 3.35 -16.93
N ALA A 186 2.39 3.61 -17.38
CA ALA A 186 2.73 4.87 -18.05
C ALA A 186 2.15 4.94 -19.46
N GLU A 187 2.15 3.84 -20.20
CA GLU A 187 1.69 3.79 -21.58
C GLU A 187 0.86 2.53 -21.85
N THR A 188 -0.24 2.72 -22.56
CA THR A 188 -1.09 1.62 -23.03
C THR A 188 -0.99 1.55 -24.54
N LYS A 189 -0.62 0.38 -25.09
CA LYS A 189 -0.62 0.21 -26.53
C LYS A 189 -2.03 0.29 -27.09
N LYS A 190 -2.19 0.97 -28.23
CA LYS A 190 -3.49 1.05 -28.92
C LYS A 190 -4.01 -0.36 -29.23
N GLY A 191 -5.23 -0.66 -28.80
CA GLY A 191 -5.91 -1.91 -29.13
C GLY A 191 -5.82 -3.01 -28.05
N PHE A 192 -5.14 -2.79 -26.93
CA PHE A 192 -4.94 -3.79 -25.88
C PHE A 192 -5.91 -3.69 -24.67
N LEU A 193 -6.97 -2.91 -24.78
CA LEU A 193 -8.00 -2.86 -23.75
C LEU A 193 -9.02 -3.98 -23.96
N ASP A 194 -8.66 -5.23 -23.64
CA ASP A 194 -9.67 -6.26 -23.44
C ASP A 194 -10.35 -6.05 -22.08
N ALA A 195 -11.56 -5.54 -22.12
CA ALA A 195 -12.34 -5.25 -20.93
C ALA A 195 -12.65 -6.51 -20.10
N GLU A 196 -12.61 -7.71 -20.68
CA GLU A 196 -12.83 -8.96 -19.96
C GLU A 196 -11.59 -9.36 -19.14
N GLU A 197 -10.39 -9.14 -19.68
CA GLU A 197 -9.15 -9.41 -18.95
C GLU A 197 -8.94 -8.43 -17.77
N ILE A 198 -9.27 -7.16 -17.98
CA ILE A 198 -9.18 -6.15 -16.89
C ILE A 198 -10.16 -6.45 -15.76
N LYS A 199 -11.34 -7.00 -16.04
CA LYS A 199 -12.32 -7.36 -15.00
C LYS A 199 -11.89 -8.55 -14.14
N LYS A 200 -10.89 -9.31 -14.55
CA LYS A 200 -10.37 -10.47 -13.81
C LYS A 200 -9.27 -10.08 -12.81
N ILE A 201 -8.79 -8.85 -12.87
CA ILE A 201 -7.82 -8.26 -11.94
C ILE A 201 -8.55 -7.67 -10.75
#